data_d8fc7d8c329e39b7480e171b8a6aef20
#
_entry.id   d8fc7d8c329e39b7480e171b8a6aef20
#
_cell.length_a   1.000
_cell.length_b   1.000
_cell.length_c   1.000
_cell.angle_alpha   90.00
_cell.angle_beta   90.00
_cell.angle_gamma   90.00
#
_symmetry.space_group_name_H-M   'P 1'
#
loop_
_entity.id
_entity.type
_entity.pdbx_description
1 polymer ?
#
loop_
_entity_poly.entity_id
_entity_poly.type
_entity_poly.pdbx_seq_one_letter_code
_entity_poly.pdbx_strand_id
1 'polypeptide(L)'
;MELISNTYFKFKNYFVAKTSAFTNSKYAYPFIFLICFFESIIFPIPQEVFMIPMMSVNRAKIFTIATVAVFGSVIGGVIAYFIGFYLFDTVGVYILDLYELNMSFDRFLENIESYGFIYVFIGGFTLIPYKLITLSSGFLAINIIVFVTASILSRSIRFFTIAFIIYKFGPTLMREFEGKLTLYSLLIAVILILFSVLLINFI
;
A
#
# COMPACT_ATOMS: atom_id res chain seq x y z
N MET A 1 -3.76 0.82 -38.55
CA MET A 1 -2.92 1.41 -37.49
C MET A 1 -3.45 2.74 -36.98
N GLU A 2 -3.92 3.64 -37.81
CA GLU A 2 -4.49 4.95 -37.41
C GLU A 2 -5.77 4.87 -36.56
N LEU A 3 -6.69 3.95 -36.80
CA LEU A 3 -7.93 3.78 -36.04
C LEU A 3 -7.65 3.39 -34.57
N ILE A 4 -6.68 2.52 -34.31
CA ILE A 4 -6.28 2.10 -32.96
C ILE A 4 -5.60 3.26 -32.24
N SER A 5 -4.76 4.02 -32.92
CA SER A 5 -4.09 5.22 -32.40
C SER A 5 -5.11 6.30 -31.99
N ASN A 6 -6.13 6.56 -32.83
CA ASN A 6 -7.15 7.59 -32.56
C ASN A 6 -8.09 7.21 -31.39
N THR A 7 -8.45 5.93 -31.28
CA THR A 7 -9.28 5.43 -30.17
C THR A 7 -8.52 5.48 -28.85
N TYR A 8 -7.24 5.10 -28.86
CA TYR A 8 -6.34 5.20 -27.70
C TYR A 8 -6.17 6.65 -27.22
N PHE A 9 -5.95 7.58 -28.17
CA PHE A 9 -5.78 9.00 -27.84
C PHE A 9 -7.03 9.63 -27.24
N LYS A 10 -8.22 9.26 -27.74
CA LYS A 10 -9.52 9.68 -27.19
C LYS A 10 -9.73 9.13 -25.78
N PHE A 11 -9.45 7.86 -25.56
CA PHE A 11 -9.58 7.23 -24.24
C PHE A 11 -8.62 7.87 -23.21
N LYS A 12 -7.36 8.08 -23.58
CA LYS A 12 -6.35 8.75 -22.75
C LYS A 12 -6.81 10.15 -22.33
N ASN A 13 -7.22 10.97 -23.31
CA ASN A 13 -7.66 12.34 -23.04
C ASN A 13 -8.90 12.38 -22.15
N TYR A 14 -9.84 11.46 -22.36
CA TYR A 14 -11.00 11.30 -21.49
C TYR A 14 -10.61 10.93 -20.06
N PHE A 15 -9.72 9.95 -19.90
CA PHE A 15 -9.24 9.50 -18.60
C PHE A 15 -8.50 10.61 -17.85
N VAL A 16 -7.56 11.30 -18.52
CA VAL A 16 -6.81 12.43 -17.95
C VAL A 16 -7.76 13.56 -17.55
N ALA A 17 -8.72 13.92 -18.39
CA ALA A 17 -9.70 14.96 -18.08
C ALA A 17 -10.57 14.60 -16.86
N LYS A 18 -11.07 13.38 -16.80
CA LYS A 18 -11.87 12.87 -15.64
C LYS A 18 -11.04 12.84 -14.36
N THR A 19 -9.84 12.31 -14.41
CA THR A 19 -8.93 12.27 -13.24
C THR A 19 -8.56 13.68 -12.79
N SER A 20 -8.29 14.62 -13.71
CA SER A 20 -8.01 16.01 -13.38
C SER A 20 -9.19 16.71 -12.75
N ALA A 21 -10.40 16.56 -13.29
CA ALA A 21 -11.62 17.09 -12.74
C ALA A 21 -11.86 16.56 -11.32
N PHE A 22 -11.70 15.26 -11.11
CA PHE A 22 -11.85 14.63 -9.81
C PHE A 22 -10.78 15.10 -8.81
N THR A 23 -9.49 15.15 -9.21
CA THR A 23 -8.38 15.60 -8.37
C THR A 23 -8.55 17.06 -7.92
N ASN A 24 -9.27 17.88 -8.70
CA ASN A 24 -9.57 19.26 -8.36
C ASN A 24 -10.88 19.44 -7.57
N SER A 25 -11.65 18.36 -7.40
CA SER A 25 -12.88 18.40 -6.61
C SER A 25 -12.60 18.40 -5.10
N LYS A 26 -13.59 18.80 -4.30
CA LYS A 26 -13.55 18.71 -2.84
C LYS A 26 -13.51 17.27 -2.29
N TYR A 27 -13.84 16.30 -3.11
CA TYR A 27 -13.87 14.88 -2.75
C TYR A 27 -12.54 14.16 -2.95
N ALA A 28 -11.56 14.78 -3.60
CA ALA A 28 -10.26 14.16 -3.91
C ALA A 28 -9.51 13.68 -2.66
N TYR A 29 -9.37 14.54 -1.66
CA TYR A 29 -8.66 14.20 -0.43
C TYR A 29 -9.40 13.19 0.45
N PRO A 30 -10.72 13.35 0.73
CA PRO A 30 -11.49 12.32 1.41
C PRO A 30 -11.41 10.95 0.73
N PHE A 31 -11.46 10.90 -0.59
CA PHE A 31 -11.34 9.67 -1.36
C PHE A 31 -9.98 8.98 -1.15
N ILE A 32 -8.88 9.72 -1.30
CA ILE A 32 -7.53 9.16 -1.05
C ILE A 32 -7.39 8.70 0.40
N PHE A 33 -7.87 9.49 1.36
CA PHE A 33 -7.87 9.11 2.76
C PHE A 33 -8.58 7.76 2.98
N LEU A 34 -9.80 7.63 2.49
CA LEU A 34 -10.60 6.42 2.66
C LEU A 34 -9.99 5.19 1.95
N ILE A 35 -9.46 5.37 0.74
CA ILE A 35 -8.76 4.28 0.03
C ILE A 35 -7.55 3.79 0.83
N CYS A 36 -6.70 4.70 1.30
CA CYS A 36 -5.51 4.34 2.09
C CYS A 36 -5.88 3.75 3.45
N PHE A 37 -6.95 4.25 4.06
CA PHE A 37 -7.50 3.73 5.31
C PHE A 37 -7.99 2.29 5.15
N PHE A 38 -8.87 2.01 4.19
CA PHE A 38 -9.42 0.67 3.98
C PHE A 38 -8.39 -0.33 3.43
N GLU A 39 -7.43 0.13 2.61
CA GLU A 39 -6.32 -0.71 2.14
C GLU A 39 -5.47 -1.22 3.30
N SER A 40 -5.23 -0.39 4.29
CA SER A 40 -4.46 -0.76 5.47
C SER A 40 -5.16 -1.77 6.38
N ILE A 41 -6.48 -1.94 6.25
CA ILE A 41 -7.28 -2.89 7.04
C ILE A 41 -7.51 -4.19 6.26
N ILE A 42 -8.19 -4.10 5.10
CA ILE A 42 -8.67 -5.30 4.40
C ILE A 42 -8.63 -5.19 2.86
N PHE A 43 -8.65 -3.97 2.30
CA PHE A 43 -8.86 -3.78 0.88
C PHE A 43 -7.67 -4.32 0.05
N PRO A 44 -7.90 -5.12 -1.02
CA PRO A 44 -6.82 -5.80 -1.73
C PRO A 44 -6.16 -4.96 -2.83
N ILE A 45 -6.70 -3.78 -3.16
CA ILE A 45 -6.19 -2.95 -4.28
C ILE A 45 -5.16 -1.97 -3.73
N PRO A 46 -3.92 -1.98 -4.28
CA PRO A 46 -2.89 -1.02 -3.88
C PRO A 46 -3.35 0.42 -4.12
N GLN A 47 -3.21 1.26 -3.12
CA GLN A 47 -3.61 2.67 -3.15
C GLN A 47 -2.86 3.49 -4.21
N GLU A 48 -1.67 3.04 -4.61
CA GLU A 48 -0.85 3.64 -5.65
C GLU A 48 -1.59 3.72 -7.00
N VAL A 49 -2.50 2.78 -7.27
CA VAL A 49 -3.34 2.78 -8.48
C VAL A 49 -4.17 4.06 -8.60
N PHE A 50 -4.59 4.63 -7.48
CA PHE A 50 -5.36 5.88 -7.42
C PHE A 50 -4.47 7.11 -7.23
N MET A 51 -3.45 7.00 -6.37
CA MET A 51 -2.55 8.11 -6.05
C MET A 51 -1.74 8.57 -7.24
N ILE A 52 -1.11 7.65 -7.99
CA ILE A 52 -0.20 7.98 -9.10
C ILE A 52 -0.91 8.78 -10.19
N PRO A 53 -2.09 8.37 -10.72
CA PRO A 53 -2.81 9.18 -11.69
C PRO A 53 -3.19 10.57 -11.15
N MET A 54 -3.66 10.66 -9.91
CA MET A 54 -4.06 11.95 -9.32
C MET A 54 -2.87 12.89 -9.14
N MET A 55 -1.72 12.39 -8.71
CA MET A 55 -0.47 13.14 -8.62
C MET A 55 0.05 13.59 -9.98
N SER A 56 -0.11 12.74 -10.99
CA SER A 56 0.40 13.01 -12.35
C SER A 56 -0.37 14.13 -13.07
N VAL A 57 -1.67 14.26 -12.81
CA VAL A 57 -2.51 15.30 -13.45
C VAL A 57 -2.46 16.65 -12.75
N ASN A 58 -2.08 16.71 -11.48
CA ASN A 58 -1.98 17.96 -10.72
C ASN A 58 -0.74 18.01 -9.83
N ARG A 59 0.34 18.54 -10.38
CA ARG A 59 1.65 18.62 -9.72
C ARG A 59 1.63 19.48 -8.44
N ALA A 60 0.79 20.48 -8.37
CA ALA A 60 0.67 21.32 -7.17
C ALA A 60 0.12 20.58 -5.95
N LYS A 61 -0.65 19.50 -6.17
CA LYS A 61 -1.28 18.72 -5.12
C LYS A 61 -0.51 17.45 -4.73
N ILE A 62 0.63 17.16 -5.37
CA ILE A 62 1.39 15.91 -5.19
C ILE A 62 1.69 15.65 -3.71
N PHE A 63 2.32 16.60 -3.04
CA PHE A 63 2.73 16.44 -1.64
C PHE A 63 1.54 16.41 -0.67
N THR A 64 0.47 17.16 -0.98
CA THR A 64 -0.77 17.10 -0.18
C THR A 64 -1.44 15.73 -0.29
N ILE A 65 -1.49 15.14 -1.50
CA ILE A 65 -2.01 13.79 -1.71
C ILE A 65 -1.17 12.77 -0.93
N ALA A 66 0.16 12.86 -0.97
CA ALA A 66 1.05 11.99 -0.19
C ALA A 66 0.79 12.11 1.32
N THR A 67 0.66 13.33 1.83
CA THR A 67 0.37 13.58 3.25
C THR A 67 -0.96 12.97 3.67
N VAL A 68 -2.03 13.19 2.91
CA VAL A 68 -3.35 12.61 3.18
C VAL A 68 -3.31 11.08 3.15
N ALA A 69 -2.55 10.51 2.21
CA ALA A 69 -2.37 9.05 2.12
C ALA A 69 -1.64 8.48 3.35
N VAL A 70 -0.59 9.17 3.85
CA VAL A 70 0.08 8.78 5.10
C VAL A 70 -0.91 8.73 6.25
N PHE A 71 -1.69 9.79 6.46
CA PHE A 71 -2.68 9.85 7.55
C PHE A 71 -3.73 8.74 7.41
N GLY A 72 -4.31 8.56 6.22
CA GLY A 72 -5.29 7.50 5.98
C GLY A 72 -4.70 6.11 6.26
N SER A 73 -3.50 5.84 5.75
CA SER A 73 -2.84 4.55 5.94
C SER A 73 -2.48 4.28 7.41
N VAL A 74 -1.95 5.27 8.13
CA VAL A 74 -1.56 5.10 9.54
C VAL A 74 -2.79 4.91 10.43
N ILE A 75 -3.85 5.70 10.24
CA ILE A 75 -5.09 5.58 11.03
C ILE A 75 -5.75 4.22 10.74
N GLY A 76 -5.82 3.79 9.47
CA GLY A 76 -6.29 2.46 9.11
C GLY A 76 -5.43 1.35 9.72
N GLY A 77 -4.10 1.54 9.72
CA GLY A 77 -3.15 0.64 10.35
C GLY A 77 -3.36 0.50 11.86
N VAL A 78 -3.67 1.59 12.57
CA VAL A 78 -3.99 1.55 14.01
C VAL A 78 -5.26 0.72 14.27
N ILE A 79 -6.28 0.86 13.42
CA ILE A 79 -7.49 0.03 13.55
C ILE A 79 -7.18 -1.44 13.28
N ALA A 80 -6.41 -1.73 12.23
CA ALA A 80 -5.99 -3.10 11.94
C ALA A 80 -5.11 -3.69 13.06
N TYR A 81 -4.25 -2.88 13.68
CA TYR A 81 -3.49 -3.26 14.86
C TYR A 81 -4.42 -3.71 16.00
N PHE A 82 -5.44 -2.94 16.35
CA PHE A 82 -6.38 -3.33 17.40
C PHE A 82 -7.20 -4.57 17.03
N ILE A 83 -7.56 -4.73 15.76
CA ILE A 83 -8.20 -5.98 15.29
C ILE A 83 -7.25 -7.17 15.54
N GLY A 84 -5.98 -7.06 15.20
CA GLY A 84 -4.98 -8.09 15.47
C GLY A 84 -4.78 -8.36 16.95
N PHE A 85 -4.75 -7.31 17.78
CA PHE A 85 -4.60 -7.40 19.23
C PHE A 85 -5.75 -8.18 19.89
N TYR A 86 -7.00 -7.83 19.57
CA TYR A 86 -8.16 -8.55 20.09
C TYR A 86 -8.30 -9.96 19.50
N LEU A 87 -7.81 -10.19 18.29
CA LEU A 87 -7.82 -11.52 17.69
C LEU A 87 -6.86 -12.48 18.41
N PHE A 88 -5.77 -11.97 18.99
CA PHE A 88 -4.86 -12.76 19.80
C PHE A 88 -5.55 -13.36 21.02
N ASP A 89 -6.32 -12.58 21.78
CA ASP A 89 -7.01 -13.03 22.98
C ASP A 89 -8.06 -14.12 22.70
N THR A 90 -8.62 -14.14 21.49
CA THR A 90 -9.70 -15.09 21.13
C THR A 90 -9.21 -16.32 20.38
N VAL A 91 -8.30 -16.14 19.44
CA VAL A 91 -7.82 -17.20 18.53
C VAL A 91 -6.37 -17.55 18.82
N GLY A 92 -5.52 -16.55 19.09
CA GLY A 92 -4.10 -16.73 19.32
C GLY A 92 -3.81 -17.64 20.51
N VAL A 93 -4.38 -17.33 21.65
CA VAL A 93 -4.22 -18.11 22.90
C VAL A 93 -4.67 -19.56 22.67
N TYR A 94 -5.84 -19.76 22.04
CA TYR A 94 -6.34 -21.10 21.75
C TYR A 94 -5.39 -21.92 20.86
N ILE A 95 -4.79 -21.28 19.85
CA ILE A 95 -3.81 -21.95 18.94
C ILE A 95 -2.54 -22.28 19.71
N LEU A 96 -2.01 -21.38 20.54
CA LEU A 96 -0.81 -21.61 21.33
C LEU A 96 -0.97 -22.76 22.30
N ASP A 97 -2.12 -22.83 22.96
CA ASP A 97 -2.44 -23.92 23.89
C ASP A 97 -2.60 -25.25 23.15
N LEU A 98 -3.28 -25.26 22.00
CA LEU A 98 -3.54 -26.46 21.22
C LEU A 98 -2.24 -27.13 20.70
N TYR A 99 -1.24 -26.30 20.34
CA TYR A 99 0.05 -26.76 19.80
C TYR A 99 1.20 -26.70 20.82
N GLU A 100 0.92 -26.41 22.09
CA GLU A 100 1.91 -26.32 23.18
C GLU A 100 3.09 -25.36 22.85
N LEU A 101 2.79 -24.26 22.15
CA LEU A 101 3.80 -23.32 21.65
C LEU A 101 4.08 -22.13 22.60
N ASN A 102 3.47 -22.10 23.78
CA ASN A 102 3.55 -20.97 24.72
C ASN A 102 5.00 -20.54 25.01
N MET A 103 5.87 -21.49 25.35
CA MET A 103 7.27 -21.22 25.68
C MET A 103 8.09 -20.71 24.49
N SER A 104 7.78 -21.16 23.29
CA SER A 104 8.42 -20.71 22.04
C SER A 104 7.93 -19.32 21.64
N PHE A 105 6.67 -19.04 21.90
CA PHE A 105 6.05 -17.76 21.65
C PHE A 105 6.59 -16.66 22.58
N ASP A 106 6.75 -16.96 23.86
CA ASP A 106 7.33 -16.02 24.83
C ASP A 106 8.76 -15.60 24.44
N ARG A 107 9.60 -16.53 24.03
CA ARG A 107 10.96 -16.22 23.51
C ARG A 107 10.91 -15.39 22.22
N PHE A 108 9.92 -15.62 21.39
CA PHE A 108 9.73 -14.84 20.18
C PHE A 108 9.28 -13.42 20.49
N LEU A 109 8.39 -13.24 21.50
CA LEU A 109 7.95 -11.92 21.96
C LEU A 109 9.12 -11.10 22.53
N GLU A 110 10.01 -11.69 23.34
CA GLU A 110 11.20 -11.02 23.88
C GLU A 110 12.09 -10.46 22.73
N ASN A 111 12.24 -11.21 21.64
CA ASN A 111 12.99 -10.73 20.48
C ASN A 111 12.23 -9.62 19.74
N ILE A 112 10.91 -9.71 19.62
CA ILE A 112 10.08 -8.70 18.94
C ILE A 112 10.02 -7.40 19.75
N GLU A 113 10.04 -7.40 21.06
CA GLU A 113 10.15 -6.18 21.86
C GLU A 113 11.39 -5.38 21.48
N SER A 114 12.52 -6.06 21.24
CA SER A 114 13.77 -5.42 20.84
C SER A 114 13.78 -4.93 19.38
N TYR A 115 13.10 -5.62 18.47
CA TYR A 115 13.13 -5.36 17.03
C TYR A 115 11.81 -4.87 16.43
N GLY A 116 10.77 -4.66 17.24
CA GLY A 116 9.43 -4.30 16.79
C GLY A 116 9.38 -3.07 15.88
N PHE A 117 10.20 -2.05 16.19
CA PHE A 117 10.32 -0.87 15.34
C PHE A 117 10.83 -1.24 13.93
N ILE A 118 11.91 -2.01 13.86
CA ILE A 118 12.54 -2.43 12.58
C ILE A 118 11.57 -3.31 11.79
N TYR A 119 10.88 -4.22 12.47
CA TYR A 119 9.86 -5.08 11.87
C TYR A 119 8.75 -4.27 11.17
N VAL A 120 8.14 -3.34 11.90
CA VAL A 120 7.07 -2.49 11.36
C VAL A 120 7.60 -1.55 10.27
N PHE A 121 8.77 -0.97 10.47
CA PHE A 121 9.38 -0.04 9.53
C PHE A 121 9.71 -0.72 8.19
N ILE A 122 10.43 -1.84 8.23
CA ILE A 122 10.78 -2.59 7.00
C ILE A 122 9.51 -3.13 6.34
N GLY A 123 8.60 -3.74 7.10
CA GLY A 123 7.35 -4.26 6.57
C GLY A 123 6.48 -3.19 5.94
N GLY A 124 6.39 -2.00 6.56
CA GLY A 124 5.63 -0.87 6.02
C GLY A 124 6.26 -0.23 4.78
N PHE A 125 7.59 -0.31 4.63
CA PHE A 125 8.31 0.25 3.49
C PHE A 125 8.36 -0.71 2.29
N THR A 126 8.44 -2.02 2.53
CA THR A 126 8.60 -3.05 1.48
C THR A 126 7.30 -3.30 0.69
N LEU A 127 7.36 -4.25 -0.25
CA LEU A 127 6.21 -4.69 -1.05
C LEU A 127 5.29 -5.65 -0.29
N ILE A 128 5.62 -6.00 0.95
CA ILE A 128 4.75 -6.80 1.82
C ILE A 128 3.44 -6.03 2.03
N PRO A 129 2.28 -6.68 1.88
CA PRO A 129 1.01 -6.02 2.14
C PRO A 129 0.96 -5.49 3.58
N TYR A 130 0.83 -4.17 3.72
CA TYR A 130 0.91 -3.49 5.02
C TYR A 130 -0.11 -3.99 6.04
N LYS A 131 -1.29 -4.40 5.59
CA LYS A 131 -2.29 -5.03 6.45
C LYS A 131 -1.79 -6.29 7.18
N LEU A 132 -0.86 -7.05 6.60
CA LEU A 132 -0.24 -8.19 7.29
C LEU A 132 0.66 -7.70 8.43
N ILE A 133 1.41 -6.63 8.21
CA ILE A 133 2.26 -6.03 9.23
C ILE A 133 1.43 -5.42 10.35
N THR A 134 0.34 -4.72 10.03
CA THR A 134 -0.52 -4.08 11.04
C THR A 134 -1.25 -5.10 11.91
N LEU A 135 -1.86 -6.12 11.29
CA LEU A 135 -2.55 -7.19 12.01
C LEU A 135 -1.58 -8.01 12.88
N SER A 136 -0.43 -8.41 12.33
CA SER A 136 0.56 -9.17 13.09
C SER A 136 1.23 -8.34 14.18
N SER A 137 1.43 -7.04 13.98
CA SER A 137 1.95 -6.16 15.04
C SER A 137 0.99 -6.07 16.23
N GLY A 138 -0.32 -6.04 15.98
CA GLY A 138 -1.34 -6.10 17.02
C GLY A 138 -1.38 -7.48 17.68
N PHE A 139 -1.39 -8.54 16.88
CA PHE A 139 -1.37 -9.93 17.36
C PHE A 139 -0.16 -10.22 18.27
N LEU A 140 1.00 -9.65 17.97
CA LEU A 140 2.23 -9.76 18.74
C LEU A 140 2.33 -8.72 19.88
N ALA A 141 1.29 -7.94 20.11
CA ALA A 141 1.22 -6.90 21.12
C ALA A 141 2.42 -5.91 21.10
N ILE A 142 2.98 -5.61 19.91
CA ILE A 142 4.05 -4.62 19.76
C ILE A 142 3.57 -3.30 20.37
N ASN A 143 4.42 -2.64 21.14
CA ASN A 143 4.06 -1.36 21.76
C ASN A 143 3.45 -0.39 20.73
N ILE A 144 2.26 0.11 21.01
CA ILE A 144 1.48 0.94 20.08
C ILE A 144 2.22 2.21 19.64
N ILE A 145 3.04 2.82 20.53
CA ILE A 145 3.82 4.02 20.21
C ILE A 145 4.92 3.65 19.20
N VAL A 146 5.58 2.51 19.41
CA VAL A 146 6.60 1.97 18.49
C VAL A 146 5.96 1.67 17.14
N PHE A 147 4.81 1.02 17.13
CA PHE A 147 4.04 0.72 15.91
C PHE A 147 3.66 1.99 15.14
N VAL A 148 3.08 2.98 15.80
CA VAL A 148 2.63 4.23 15.16
C VAL A 148 3.80 5.02 14.62
N THR A 149 4.89 5.17 15.39
CA THR A 149 6.08 5.92 14.95
C THR A 149 6.77 5.26 13.76
N ALA A 150 6.97 3.95 13.80
CA ALA A 150 7.54 3.19 12.69
C ALA A 150 6.64 3.25 11.43
N SER A 151 5.32 3.17 11.61
CA SER A 151 4.32 3.28 10.54
C SER A 151 4.33 4.67 9.90
N ILE A 152 4.35 5.75 10.67
CA ILE A 152 4.44 7.11 10.14
C ILE A 152 5.70 7.26 9.31
N LEU A 153 6.85 6.82 9.81
CA LEU A 153 8.12 6.96 9.12
C LEU A 153 8.15 6.13 7.82
N SER A 154 7.80 4.85 7.89
CA SER A 154 7.83 3.96 6.72
C SER A 154 6.87 4.41 5.62
N ARG A 155 5.64 4.77 5.98
CA ARG A 155 4.63 5.27 5.03
C ARG A 155 4.99 6.63 4.47
N SER A 156 5.53 7.52 5.29
CA SER A 156 6.02 8.82 4.81
C SER A 156 7.12 8.63 3.78
N ILE A 157 8.16 7.86 4.08
CA ILE A 157 9.25 7.63 3.13
C ILE A 157 8.70 7.03 1.84
N ARG A 158 7.84 6.00 1.90
CA ARG A 158 7.25 5.36 0.73
C ARG A 158 6.47 6.35 -0.13
N PHE A 159 5.50 7.05 0.43
CA PHE A 159 4.60 7.92 -0.35
C PHE A 159 5.29 9.20 -0.82
N PHE A 160 6.16 9.80 0.00
CA PHE A 160 6.94 10.95 -0.43
C PHE A 160 7.99 10.59 -1.48
N THR A 161 8.55 9.38 -1.45
CA THR A 161 9.42 8.89 -2.55
C THR A 161 8.64 8.81 -3.86
N ILE A 162 7.44 8.22 -3.85
CA ILE A 162 6.57 8.19 -5.04
C ILE A 162 6.23 9.61 -5.50
N ALA A 163 5.84 10.47 -4.57
CA ALA A 163 5.53 11.88 -4.83
C ALA A 163 6.72 12.60 -5.48
N PHE A 164 7.92 12.42 -4.95
CA PHE A 164 9.14 13.02 -5.48
C PHE A 164 9.50 12.50 -6.88
N ILE A 165 9.37 11.20 -7.12
CA ILE A 165 9.59 10.61 -8.44
C ILE A 165 8.62 11.20 -9.46
N ILE A 166 7.33 11.28 -9.13
CA ILE A 166 6.32 11.87 -10.02
C ILE A 166 6.56 13.38 -10.20
N TYR A 167 6.94 14.09 -9.15
CA TYR A 167 7.25 15.51 -9.22
C TYR A 167 8.42 15.78 -10.18
N LYS A 168 9.49 15.00 -10.08
CA LYS A 168 10.71 15.22 -10.88
C LYS A 168 10.61 14.64 -12.29
N PHE A 169 10.09 13.43 -12.42
CA PHE A 169 10.15 12.64 -13.65
C PHE A 169 8.78 12.44 -14.32
N GLY A 170 7.68 12.86 -13.70
CA GLY A 170 6.32 12.62 -14.19
C GLY A 170 6.11 12.94 -15.68
N PRO A 171 6.54 14.12 -16.21
CA PRO A 171 6.41 14.43 -17.63
C PRO A 171 7.21 13.50 -18.56
N THR A 172 8.40 13.12 -18.13
CA THR A 172 9.28 12.20 -18.89
C THR A 172 8.72 10.79 -18.88
N LEU A 173 8.29 10.31 -17.70
CA LEU A 173 7.66 8.99 -17.56
C LEU A 173 6.38 8.90 -18.40
N MET A 174 5.51 9.90 -18.36
CA MET A 174 4.30 9.89 -19.19
C MET A 174 4.63 9.80 -20.70
N ARG A 175 5.67 10.47 -21.15
CA ARG A 175 6.10 10.46 -22.57
C ARG A 175 6.74 9.13 -22.98
N GLU A 176 7.52 8.50 -22.09
CA GLU A 176 8.14 7.19 -22.36
C GLU A 176 7.16 6.04 -22.24
N PHE A 177 6.20 6.12 -21.28
CA PHE A 177 5.13 5.15 -21.16
C PHE A 177 4.21 5.13 -22.40
N GLU A 178 4.06 6.24 -23.10
CA GLU A 178 3.27 6.32 -24.35
C GLU A 178 3.78 5.38 -25.45
N GLY A 179 5.10 5.10 -25.49
CA GLY A 179 5.71 4.21 -26.49
C GLY A 179 5.79 2.73 -26.09
N LYS A 180 5.69 2.41 -24.81
CA LYS A 180 6.00 1.06 -24.29
C LYS A 180 4.91 0.44 -23.41
N LEU A 181 3.74 1.05 -23.32
CA LEU A 181 2.62 0.60 -22.47
C LEU A 181 2.23 -0.85 -22.75
N THR A 182 2.21 -1.26 -24.02
CA THR A 182 1.92 -2.63 -24.44
C THR A 182 2.97 -3.62 -23.96
N LEU A 183 4.25 -3.23 -23.92
CA LEU A 183 5.33 -4.09 -23.47
C LEU A 183 5.29 -4.28 -21.94
N TYR A 184 5.05 -3.21 -21.18
CA TYR A 184 4.96 -3.30 -19.71
C TYR A 184 3.70 -4.01 -19.23
N SER A 185 2.55 -3.83 -19.92
CA SER A 185 1.33 -4.58 -19.57
C SER A 185 1.49 -6.08 -19.88
N LEU A 186 2.18 -6.43 -20.96
CA LEU A 186 2.54 -7.82 -21.27
C LEU A 186 3.51 -8.41 -20.23
N LEU A 187 4.54 -7.66 -19.81
CA LEU A 187 5.47 -8.08 -18.78
C LEU A 187 4.77 -8.33 -17.43
N ILE A 188 3.89 -7.42 -17.01
CA ILE A 188 3.11 -7.57 -15.77
C ILE A 188 2.18 -8.79 -15.88
N ALA A 189 1.51 -8.99 -17.01
CA ALA A 189 0.66 -10.15 -17.24
C ALA A 189 1.46 -11.46 -17.16
N VAL A 190 2.65 -11.51 -17.79
CA VAL A 190 3.54 -12.69 -17.73
C VAL A 190 4.01 -12.94 -16.30
N ILE A 191 4.39 -11.92 -15.55
CA ILE A 191 4.81 -12.07 -14.15
C ILE A 191 3.66 -12.60 -13.28
N LEU A 192 2.43 -12.10 -13.47
CA LEU A 192 1.24 -12.58 -12.76
C LEU A 192 0.91 -14.03 -13.11
N ILE A 193 1.04 -14.42 -14.38
CA ILE A 193 0.83 -15.80 -14.82
C ILE A 193 1.91 -16.73 -14.24
N LEU A 194 3.18 -16.35 -14.30
CA LEU A 194 4.27 -17.11 -13.71
C LEU A 194 4.11 -17.27 -12.19
N PHE A 195 3.70 -16.22 -11.50
CA PHE A 195 3.44 -16.25 -10.07
C PHE A 195 2.25 -17.16 -9.73
N SER A 196 1.18 -17.14 -10.54
CA SER A 196 0.02 -18.04 -10.39
C SER A 196 0.41 -19.50 -10.61
N VAL A 197 1.22 -19.78 -11.64
CA VAL A 197 1.72 -21.15 -11.93
C VAL A 197 2.64 -21.66 -10.83
N LEU A 198 3.51 -20.81 -10.29
CA LEU A 198 4.35 -21.13 -9.13
C LEU A 198 3.51 -21.46 -7.89
N LEU A 199 2.49 -20.67 -7.60
CA LEU A 199 1.57 -20.93 -6.48
C LEU A 199 0.84 -22.28 -6.63
N ILE A 200 0.36 -22.61 -7.85
CA ILE A 200 -0.34 -23.89 -8.11
C ILE A 200 0.60 -25.09 -7.96
N ASN A 201 1.88 -24.95 -8.27
CA ASN A 201 2.86 -26.03 -8.12
C ASN A 201 3.42 -26.17 -6.68
N PHE A 202 3.11 -25.22 -5.78
CA PHE A 202 3.53 -25.26 -4.36
C PHE A 202 2.41 -25.72 -3.42
N ILE A 203 1.17 -25.84 -3.93
CA ILE A 203 -0.01 -26.38 -3.23
C ILE A 203 -0.26 -27.80 -3.71
#